data_b5c6d6ba22767aba1f5344ef35347495
#
_entry.id   b5c6d6ba22767aba1f5344ef35347495
#
_cell.length_a   1.000
_cell.length_b   1.000
_cell.length_c   1.000
_cell.angle_alpha   90.00
_cell.angle_beta   90.00
_cell.angle_gamma   90.00
#
_symmetry.space_group_name_H-M   'P 1'
#
loop_
_entity.id
_entity.type
_entity.pdbx_description
1 polymer ?
#
loop_
_entity_poly.entity_id
_entity_poly.type
_entity_poly.pdbx_seq_one_letter_code
_entity_poly.pdbx_strand_id
1 'polypeptide(L)'
;NASTEINGFILFFHGSGPMPLLQISTKIDTLKTVINNVVENKITKSKMLYSSIPFDLDRIPPNLAFVLISKKGIPFILNADNFKVPLDYYRNESLDYRVWQGNKVINHIIQNKIKNPKKVIVIGHSEGSDVVAKLGTINKKITHIGFWSGGGNTQYYDFALLTRKEVQKGNLSEVQGKLKIDSLFNKLKEIQKKENSIVDFWEENSYRRWSKFSEPPIQNLLKITIPIFVTACGKDESVPIESAYLIPVEFIRNRKENLTFKVYPNYDHSFMVNSENEETEYHWMDVFEEFMIWVNDNK
;
A
#
# COMPACT_ATOMS: atom_id res chain seq x y z
N ASN A 1 6.19 -33.75 -13.48
CA ASN A 1 6.47 -32.34 -13.74
C ASN A 1 7.84 -32.05 -13.14
N ALA A 2 8.80 -31.64 -13.96
CA ALA A 2 10.09 -31.14 -13.48
C ALA A 2 9.79 -29.92 -12.57
N SER A 3 10.22 -29.97 -11.31
CA SER A 3 10.05 -28.85 -10.39
C SER A 3 10.82 -27.67 -10.95
N THR A 4 10.13 -26.58 -11.29
CA THR A 4 10.77 -25.36 -11.75
C THR A 4 11.67 -24.83 -10.63
N GLU A 5 12.97 -24.68 -10.90
CA GLU A 5 13.92 -24.16 -9.91
C GLU A 5 13.57 -22.69 -9.61
N ILE A 6 13.38 -22.38 -8.32
CA ILE A 6 13.14 -21.00 -7.88
C ILE A 6 14.47 -20.25 -7.94
N ASN A 7 14.52 -19.21 -8.79
CA ASN A 7 15.72 -18.42 -9.04
C ASN A 7 15.57 -16.92 -8.74
N GLY A 8 14.48 -16.53 -8.09
CA GLY A 8 14.21 -15.16 -7.65
C GLY A 8 13.03 -15.10 -6.71
N PHE A 9 12.69 -13.89 -6.26
CA PHE A 9 11.53 -13.69 -5.40
C PHE A 9 10.95 -12.28 -5.54
N ILE A 10 9.67 -12.18 -5.18
CA ILE A 10 8.91 -10.95 -5.08
C ILE A 10 8.61 -10.73 -3.60
N LEU A 11 9.01 -9.59 -3.05
CA LEU A 11 8.64 -9.18 -1.70
C LEU A 11 7.62 -8.05 -1.79
N PHE A 12 6.41 -8.30 -1.28
CA PHE A 12 5.30 -7.34 -1.32
C PHE A 12 5.09 -6.67 0.04
N PHE A 13 4.97 -5.34 0.03
CA PHE A 13 4.65 -4.50 1.17
C PHE A 13 3.25 -3.91 1.00
N HIS A 14 2.32 -4.39 1.83
CA HIS A 14 0.96 -3.84 1.86
C HIS A 14 0.90 -2.46 2.53
N GLY A 15 -0.22 -1.75 2.35
CA GLY A 15 -0.48 -0.41 2.85
C GLY A 15 -0.52 -0.25 4.37
N SER A 16 -1.09 0.85 4.84
CA SER A 16 -1.22 1.23 6.26
C SER A 16 -2.15 0.30 7.07
N GLY A 17 -2.21 0.53 8.37
CA GLY A 17 -3.11 -0.17 9.29
C GLY A 17 -2.60 -1.53 9.79
N PRO A 18 -3.23 -2.03 10.87
CA PRO A 18 -2.87 -3.29 11.54
C PRO A 18 -3.52 -4.51 10.83
N MET A 19 -3.37 -4.59 9.50
CA MET A 19 -3.98 -5.65 8.71
C MET A 19 -3.18 -6.95 8.82
N PRO A 20 -3.82 -8.10 9.16
CA PRO A 20 -3.23 -9.42 9.05
C PRO A 20 -3.12 -9.83 7.59
N LEU A 21 -2.33 -10.85 7.30
CA LEU A 21 -2.30 -11.42 5.95
C LEU A 21 -3.58 -12.23 5.65
N LEU A 22 -4.12 -12.92 6.66
CA LEU A 22 -5.39 -13.61 6.58
C LEU A 22 -6.30 -13.22 7.75
N GLN A 23 -7.55 -12.95 7.48
CA GLN A 23 -8.53 -12.53 8.47
C GLN A 23 -9.76 -13.43 8.43
N ILE A 24 -10.13 -13.99 9.56
CA ILE A 24 -11.40 -14.70 9.73
C ILE A 24 -12.39 -13.70 10.35
N SER A 25 -13.54 -13.51 9.74
CA SER A 25 -14.62 -12.70 10.30
C SER A 25 -15.96 -13.42 10.18
N THR A 26 -16.89 -13.05 11.04
CA THR A 26 -18.26 -13.59 11.00
C THR A 26 -19.11 -12.75 10.08
N LYS A 27 -19.54 -13.33 8.95
CA LYS A 27 -20.56 -12.75 8.08
C LYS A 27 -21.95 -13.09 8.64
N ILE A 28 -22.77 -12.07 8.79
CA ILE A 28 -24.17 -12.21 9.23
C ILE A 28 -25.05 -11.89 8.02
N ASP A 29 -25.74 -12.91 7.53
CA ASP A 29 -26.72 -12.77 6.44
C ASP A 29 -28.13 -12.86 7.02
N THR A 30 -28.99 -11.91 6.65
CA THR A 30 -30.42 -11.93 6.99
C THR A 30 -31.22 -12.37 5.78
N LEU A 31 -31.67 -13.61 5.79
CA LEU A 31 -32.59 -14.13 4.77
C LEU A 31 -34.03 -13.74 5.15
N LYS A 32 -34.65 -12.98 4.27
CA LYS A 32 -36.09 -12.70 4.39
C LYS A 32 -36.88 -13.81 3.69
N THR A 33 -37.61 -14.59 4.47
CA THR A 33 -38.54 -15.63 3.94
C THR A 33 -39.98 -15.19 4.17
N VAL A 34 -40.83 -15.27 3.17
CA VAL A 34 -42.27 -14.99 3.31
C VAL A 34 -43.01 -16.30 3.40
N ILE A 35 -43.55 -16.61 4.58
CA ILE A 35 -44.35 -17.80 4.85
C ILE A 35 -45.76 -17.33 5.26
N ASN A 36 -46.80 -17.74 4.50
CA ASN A 36 -48.20 -17.36 4.80
C ASN A 36 -48.42 -15.84 4.97
N ASN A 37 -47.83 -15.03 4.08
CA ASN A 37 -47.83 -13.55 4.12
C ASN A 37 -47.16 -12.91 5.36
N VAL A 38 -46.41 -13.69 6.15
CA VAL A 38 -45.60 -13.17 7.28
C VAL A 38 -44.12 -13.15 6.84
N VAL A 39 -43.47 -12.01 6.99
CA VAL A 39 -42.03 -11.88 6.71
C VAL A 39 -41.26 -12.39 7.91
N GLU A 40 -40.59 -13.52 7.77
CA GLU A 40 -39.67 -14.03 8.77
C GLU A 40 -38.22 -13.69 8.37
N ASN A 41 -37.48 -13.10 9.32
CA ASN A 41 -36.07 -12.83 9.16
C ASN A 41 -35.25 -13.97 9.78
N LYS A 42 -34.62 -14.78 8.93
CA LYS A 42 -33.69 -15.82 9.41
C LYS A 42 -32.26 -15.28 9.36
N ILE A 43 -31.64 -15.14 10.54
CA ILE A 43 -30.25 -14.75 10.67
C ILE A 43 -29.38 -16.00 10.53
N THR A 44 -28.49 -16.00 9.54
CA THR A 44 -27.45 -17.03 9.39
C THR A 44 -26.09 -16.40 9.65
N LYS A 45 -25.22 -17.14 10.33
CA LYS A 45 -23.84 -16.73 10.59
C LYS A 45 -22.91 -17.69 9.88
N SER A 46 -22.03 -17.18 9.05
CA SER A 46 -20.97 -17.95 8.39
C SER A 46 -19.61 -17.34 8.68
N LYS A 47 -18.57 -18.16 8.74
CA LYS A 47 -17.19 -17.65 8.85
C LYS A 47 -16.64 -17.49 7.45
N MET A 48 -16.08 -16.30 7.20
CA MET A 48 -15.42 -15.94 5.95
C MET A 48 -13.93 -15.74 6.20
N LEU A 49 -13.12 -16.25 5.29
CA LEU A 49 -11.68 -15.99 5.25
C LEU A 49 -11.43 -14.90 4.22
N TYR A 50 -10.87 -13.79 4.66
CA TYR A 50 -10.41 -12.70 3.80
C TYR A 50 -8.89 -12.70 3.74
N SER A 51 -8.36 -12.42 2.57
CA SER A 51 -6.92 -12.23 2.36
C SER A 51 -6.62 -10.75 2.10
N SER A 52 -5.60 -10.22 2.77
CA SER A 52 -5.02 -8.92 2.40
C SER A 52 -4.00 -9.04 1.25
N ILE A 53 -3.85 -10.26 0.71
CA ILE A 53 -3.02 -10.53 -0.47
C ILE A 53 -3.90 -10.28 -1.69
N PRO A 54 -3.62 -9.26 -2.50
CA PRO A 54 -4.49 -8.88 -3.62
C PRO A 54 -4.24 -9.69 -4.88
N PHE A 55 -3.32 -10.66 -4.83
CA PHE A 55 -2.85 -11.42 -5.98
C PHE A 55 -3.43 -12.84 -5.99
N ASP A 56 -3.73 -13.32 -7.18
CA ASP A 56 -3.92 -14.75 -7.44
C ASP A 56 -2.54 -15.43 -7.43
N LEU A 57 -2.27 -16.21 -6.39
CA LEU A 57 -0.96 -16.82 -6.18
C LEU A 57 -0.62 -17.87 -7.24
N ASP A 58 -1.62 -18.47 -7.90
CA ASP A 58 -1.44 -19.45 -8.99
C ASP A 58 -0.92 -18.77 -10.27
N ARG A 59 -1.07 -17.46 -10.38
CA ARG A 59 -0.57 -16.66 -11.52
C ARG A 59 0.82 -16.04 -11.27
N ILE A 60 1.41 -16.26 -10.09
CA ILE A 60 2.79 -15.87 -9.84
C ILE A 60 3.73 -16.75 -10.68
N PRO A 61 4.74 -16.18 -11.36
CA PRO A 61 5.67 -16.98 -12.16
C PRO A 61 6.31 -18.12 -11.33
N PRO A 62 6.27 -19.37 -11.80
CA PRO A 62 6.64 -20.55 -10.99
C PRO A 62 8.11 -20.59 -10.59
N ASN A 63 8.97 -19.79 -11.21
CA ASN A 63 10.38 -19.63 -10.87
C ASN A 63 10.65 -18.50 -9.86
N LEU A 64 9.61 -17.84 -9.36
CA LEU A 64 9.70 -16.79 -8.34
C LEU A 64 8.95 -17.19 -7.06
N ALA A 65 9.58 -17.04 -5.91
CA ALA A 65 8.90 -17.15 -4.63
C ALA A 65 8.16 -15.82 -4.33
N PHE A 66 6.93 -15.91 -3.83
CA PHE A 66 6.18 -14.75 -3.34
C PHE A 66 6.32 -14.64 -1.82
N VAL A 67 6.72 -13.48 -1.34
CA VAL A 67 7.09 -13.26 0.06
C VAL A 67 6.28 -12.11 0.64
N LEU A 68 5.73 -12.33 1.81
CA LEU A 68 4.96 -11.36 2.58
C LEU A 68 5.53 -11.25 3.99
N ILE A 69 5.44 -10.06 4.56
CA ILE A 69 5.88 -9.80 5.93
C ILE A 69 4.71 -9.28 6.74
N SER A 70 4.34 -10.00 7.80
CA SER A 70 3.39 -9.48 8.80
C SER A 70 4.00 -8.29 9.53
N LYS A 71 3.20 -7.26 9.78
CA LYS A 71 3.62 -6.14 10.63
C LYS A 71 3.87 -6.62 12.06
N LYS A 72 4.84 -6.01 12.73
CA LYS A 72 5.20 -6.40 14.10
C LYS A 72 3.98 -6.35 15.02
N GLY A 73 3.78 -7.44 15.77
CA GLY A 73 2.65 -7.59 16.69
C GLY A 73 1.35 -8.05 16.01
N ILE A 74 1.27 -8.09 14.67
CA ILE A 74 0.09 -8.56 13.95
C ILE A 74 0.31 -10.04 13.58
N PRO A 75 -0.57 -10.96 14.00
CA PRO A 75 -0.47 -12.37 13.63
C PRO A 75 -0.74 -12.57 12.14
N PHE A 76 -0.20 -13.65 11.59
CA PHE A 76 -0.41 -14.03 10.19
C PHE A 76 -1.90 -14.25 9.88
N ILE A 77 -2.59 -14.97 10.77
CA ILE A 77 -4.04 -15.19 10.74
C ILE A 77 -4.63 -14.68 12.03
N LEU A 78 -5.71 -13.92 11.95
CA LEU A 78 -6.44 -13.46 13.13
C LEU A 78 -7.96 -13.61 12.95
N ASN A 79 -8.66 -13.73 14.09
CA ASN A 79 -10.10 -13.57 14.14
C ASN A 79 -10.42 -12.10 14.41
N ALA A 80 -11.02 -11.43 13.41
CA ALA A 80 -11.32 -10.00 13.47
C ALA A 80 -12.38 -9.65 14.53
N ASP A 81 -13.29 -10.58 14.85
CA ASP A 81 -14.44 -10.32 15.73
C ASP A 81 -14.01 -9.85 17.14
N ASN A 82 -12.81 -10.22 17.59
CA ASN A 82 -12.30 -9.91 18.93
C ASN A 82 -10.87 -9.36 18.93
N PHE A 83 -10.33 -8.98 17.79
CA PHE A 83 -8.93 -8.53 17.70
C PHE A 83 -8.76 -7.14 18.29
N LYS A 84 -7.79 -7.02 19.19
CA LYS A 84 -7.30 -5.74 19.70
C LYS A 84 -5.86 -5.56 19.23
N VAL A 85 -5.60 -4.42 18.60
CA VAL A 85 -4.26 -4.08 18.10
C VAL A 85 -3.28 -4.00 19.27
N PRO A 86 -2.20 -4.80 19.27
CA PRO A 86 -1.26 -4.82 20.38
C PRO A 86 -0.35 -3.57 20.36
N LEU A 87 0.12 -3.16 21.55
CA LEU A 87 1.02 -2.01 21.69
C LEU A 87 2.32 -2.18 20.89
N ASP A 88 2.79 -3.41 20.68
CA ASP A 88 3.98 -3.68 19.88
C ASP A 88 3.82 -3.27 18.42
N TYR A 89 2.60 -3.30 17.87
CA TYR A 89 2.33 -2.73 16.56
C TYR A 89 2.63 -1.23 16.55
N TYR A 90 2.00 -0.45 17.43
CA TYR A 90 2.17 1.00 17.49
C TYR A 90 3.61 1.44 17.79
N ARG A 91 4.34 0.67 18.64
CA ARG A 91 5.75 0.92 18.95
C ARG A 91 6.68 0.75 17.76
N ASN A 92 6.32 -0.12 16.82
CA ASN A 92 7.16 -0.47 15.67
C ASN A 92 6.60 0.06 14.33
N GLU A 93 5.48 0.77 14.34
CA GLU A 93 4.91 1.34 13.13
C GLU A 93 5.68 2.61 12.73
N SER A 94 6.70 2.40 11.92
CA SER A 94 7.55 3.46 11.36
C SER A 94 8.18 3.01 10.04
N LEU A 95 8.47 3.97 9.16
CA LEU A 95 9.15 3.73 7.89
C LEU A 95 10.48 2.98 8.11
N ASP A 96 11.30 3.46 9.05
CA ASP A 96 12.60 2.85 9.34
C ASP A 96 12.50 1.41 9.81
N TYR A 97 11.52 1.08 10.66
CA TYR A 97 11.34 -0.29 11.12
C TYR A 97 10.89 -1.21 9.97
N ARG A 98 9.95 -0.79 9.15
CA ARG A 98 9.49 -1.59 8.00
C ARG A 98 10.62 -1.80 6.98
N VAL A 99 11.41 -0.79 6.72
CA VAL A 99 12.60 -0.87 5.85
C VAL A 99 13.64 -1.81 6.44
N TRP A 100 13.94 -1.68 7.74
CA TRP A 100 14.84 -2.61 8.44
C TRP A 100 14.35 -4.06 8.34
N GLN A 101 13.06 -4.30 8.58
CA GLN A 101 12.44 -5.63 8.49
C GLN A 101 12.57 -6.19 7.08
N GLY A 102 12.23 -5.43 6.04
CA GLY A 102 12.36 -5.82 4.64
C GLY A 102 13.81 -6.15 4.27
N ASN A 103 14.74 -5.30 4.67
CA ASN A 103 16.17 -5.51 4.43
C ASN A 103 16.68 -6.82 5.08
N LYS A 104 16.25 -7.11 6.31
CA LYS A 104 16.58 -8.37 7.00
C LYS A 104 16.01 -9.59 6.29
N VAL A 105 14.75 -9.52 5.85
CA VAL A 105 14.08 -10.61 5.12
C VAL A 105 14.78 -10.89 3.79
N ILE A 106 15.07 -9.86 2.97
CA ILE A 106 15.81 -10.02 1.70
C ILE A 106 17.15 -10.72 1.94
N ASN A 107 17.94 -10.22 2.90
CA ASN A 107 19.25 -10.79 3.19
C ASN A 107 19.14 -12.24 3.69
N HIS A 108 18.14 -12.55 4.54
CA HIS A 108 17.90 -13.92 5.01
C HIS A 108 17.56 -14.88 3.87
N ILE A 109 16.68 -14.47 2.95
CA ILE A 109 16.27 -15.29 1.81
C ILE A 109 17.49 -15.60 0.93
N ILE A 110 18.28 -14.59 0.60
CA ILE A 110 19.47 -14.75 -0.27
C ILE A 110 20.53 -15.64 0.39
N GLN A 111 20.72 -15.52 1.69
CA GLN A 111 21.72 -16.32 2.41
C GLN A 111 21.29 -17.77 2.62
N ASN A 112 19.99 -18.03 2.87
CA ASN A 112 19.54 -19.32 3.41
C ASN A 112 18.55 -20.07 2.53
N LYS A 113 17.91 -19.44 1.52
CA LYS A 113 16.85 -20.04 0.73
C LYS A 113 17.12 -20.05 -0.76
N ILE A 114 17.46 -18.91 -1.36
CA ILE A 114 17.65 -18.75 -2.80
C ILE A 114 19.02 -18.12 -3.01
N LYS A 115 20.03 -18.95 -3.25
CA LYS A 115 21.39 -18.47 -3.48
C LYS A 115 21.52 -17.82 -4.85
N ASN A 116 22.15 -16.64 -4.90
CA ASN A 116 22.40 -15.89 -6.14
C ASN A 116 21.11 -15.68 -6.98
N PRO A 117 20.04 -15.11 -6.41
CA PRO A 117 18.80 -14.91 -7.14
C PRO A 117 19.04 -14.03 -8.36
N LYS A 118 18.42 -14.38 -9.50
CA LYS A 118 18.47 -13.57 -10.74
C LYS A 118 17.60 -12.32 -10.61
N LYS A 119 16.52 -12.43 -9.84
CA LYS A 119 15.56 -11.32 -9.62
C LYS A 119 15.24 -11.19 -8.13
N VAL A 120 15.43 -10.01 -7.60
CA VAL A 120 14.98 -9.57 -6.27
C VAL A 120 14.07 -8.39 -6.49
N ILE A 121 12.77 -8.67 -6.57
CA ILE A 121 11.74 -7.70 -6.90
C ILE A 121 11.07 -7.24 -5.60
N VAL A 122 10.92 -5.94 -5.42
CA VAL A 122 10.13 -5.40 -4.29
C VAL A 122 8.96 -4.59 -4.82
N ILE A 123 7.77 -4.84 -4.29
CA ILE A 123 6.55 -4.14 -4.65
C ILE A 123 5.97 -3.53 -3.38
N GLY A 124 5.61 -2.27 -3.41
CA GLY A 124 4.91 -1.60 -2.32
C GLY A 124 3.67 -0.89 -2.83
N HIS A 125 2.55 -1.09 -2.15
CA HIS A 125 1.30 -0.41 -2.43
C HIS A 125 0.95 0.56 -1.31
N SER A 126 0.46 1.76 -1.66
CA SER A 126 0.09 2.78 -0.68
C SER A 126 1.27 3.11 0.26
N GLU A 127 1.12 3.05 1.58
CA GLU A 127 2.24 3.20 2.54
C GLU A 127 3.42 2.24 2.24
N GLY A 128 3.15 1.06 1.64
CA GLY A 128 4.21 0.13 1.22
C GLY A 128 5.11 0.72 0.15
N SER A 129 4.64 1.67 -0.66
CA SER A 129 5.42 2.36 -1.67
C SER A 129 6.54 3.21 -1.05
N ASP A 130 6.28 3.87 0.09
CA ASP A 130 7.29 4.62 0.84
C ASP A 130 8.39 3.67 1.33
N VAL A 131 7.98 2.47 1.77
CA VAL A 131 8.93 1.45 2.24
C VAL A 131 9.86 0.99 1.14
N VAL A 132 9.34 0.64 -0.05
CA VAL A 132 10.19 0.17 -1.17
C VAL A 132 11.07 1.27 -1.73
N ALA A 133 10.61 2.53 -1.74
CA ALA A 133 11.42 3.68 -2.12
C ALA A 133 12.66 3.81 -1.23
N LYS A 134 12.48 3.77 0.09
CA LYS A 134 13.62 3.85 1.03
C LYS A 134 14.47 2.58 1.02
N LEU A 135 13.86 1.41 0.95
CA LEU A 135 14.55 0.12 0.90
C LEU A 135 15.47 0.01 -0.32
N GLY A 136 15.04 0.51 -1.48
CA GLY A 136 15.84 0.57 -2.71
C GLY A 136 17.13 1.38 -2.59
N THR A 137 17.17 2.36 -1.67
CA THR A 137 18.41 3.12 -1.40
C THR A 137 19.40 2.33 -0.55
N ILE A 138 18.92 1.37 0.26
CA ILE A 138 19.70 0.67 1.28
C ILE A 138 20.20 -0.69 0.79
N ASN A 139 19.32 -1.47 0.14
CA ASN A 139 19.65 -2.83 -0.27
C ASN A 139 20.00 -2.91 -1.77
N LYS A 140 21.29 -3.01 -2.07
CA LYS A 140 21.82 -3.07 -3.45
C LYS A 140 21.59 -4.41 -4.18
N LYS A 141 20.98 -5.40 -3.51
CA LYS A 141 20.61 -6.69 -4.12
C LYS A 141 19.24 -6.64 -4.80
N ILE A 142 18.45 -5.60 -4.55
CA ILE A 142 17.18 -5.36 -5.24
C ILE A 142 17.46 -5.07 -6.71
N THR A 143 16.71 -5.71 -7.60
CA THR A 143 16.86 -5.56 -9.05
C THR A 143 15.76 -4.70 -9.67
N HIS A 144 14.54 -4.75 -9.13
CA HIS A 144 13.38 -4.01 -9.66
C HIS A 144 12.49 -3.51 -8.52
N ILE A 145 11.87 -2.36 -8.72
CA ILE A 145 10.95 -1.76 -7.77
C ILE A 145 9.60 -1.49 -8.44
N GLY A 146 8.52 -2.00 -7.83
CA GLY A 146 7.15 -1.58 -8.05
C GLY A 146 6.71 -0.59 -6.97
N PHE A 147 6.48 0.67 -7.35
CA PHE A 147 5.98 1.74 -6.49
C PHE A 147 4.53 2.03 -6.88
N TRP A 148 3.57 1.44 -6.14
CA TRP A 148 2.17 1.38 -6.57
C TRP A 148 1.25 2.24 -5.70
N SER A 149 0.42 3.05 -6.36
CA SER A 149 -0.56 3.96 -5.72
C SER A 149 0.06 4.78 -4.59
N GLY A 150 1.28 5.27 -4.79
CA GLY A 150 2.01 6.14 -3.87
C GLY A 150 2.19 7.54 -4.44
N GLY A 151 2.34 8.53 -3.57
CA GLY A 151 2.66 9.91 -3.93
C GLY A 151 4.16 10.19 -3.95
N GLY A 152 4.56 11.25 -4.65
CA GLY A 152 5.95 11.73 -4.62
C GLY A 152 6.27 12.59 -3.39
N ASN A 153 5.24 13.15 -2.74
CA ASN A 153 5.37 14.01 -1.57
C ASN A 153 4.96 13.27 -0.29
N THR A 154 4.93 13.98 0.83
CA THR A 154 4.47 13.41 2.10
C THR A 154 2.94 13.28 2.10
N GLN A 155 2.41 12.29 2.83
CA GLN A 155 0.96 12.18 3.05
C GLN A 155 0.36 13.46 3.68
N TYR A 156 1.14 14.26 4.40
CA TYR A 156 0.72 15.56 4.91
C TYR A 156 0.32 16.53 3.79
N TYR A 157 1.08 16.52 2.69
CA TYR A 157 0.77 17.36 1.55
C TYR A 157 -0.44 16.82 0.78
N ASP A 158 -0.62 15.50 0.74
CA ASP A 158 -1.77 14.87 0.10
C ASP A 158 -3.09 15.29 0.74
N PHE A 159 -3.16 15.43 2.07
CA PHE A 159 -4.34 15.98 2.74
C PHE A 159 -4.67 17.42 2.32
N ALA A 160 -3.66 18.24 2.07
CA ALA A 160 -3.89 19.60 1.56
C ALA A 160 -4.43 19.57 0.12
N LEU A 161 -3.88 18.70 -0.75
CA LEU A 161 -4.36 18.49 -2.11
C LEU A 161 -5.81 17.97 -2.12
N LEU A 162 -6.13 16.97 -1.29
CA LEU A 162 -7.49 16.44 -1.16
C LEU A 162 -8.47 17.53 -0.71
N THR A 163 -8.06 18.37 0.24
CA THR A 163 -8.89 19.52 0.66
C THR A 163 -9.12 20.51 -0.49
N ARG A 164 -8.10 20.76 -1.30
CA ARG A 164 -8.25 21.63 -2.49
C ARG A 164 -9.14 20.99 -3.56
N LYS A 165 -9.10 19.67 -3.76
CA LYS A 165 -10.03 18.96 -4.63
C LYS A 165 -11.49 19.13 -4.19
N GLU A 166 -11.77 19.06 -2.88
CA GLU A 166 -13.12 19.28 -2.37
C GLU A 166 -13.63 20.71 -2.65
N VAL A 167 -12.75 21.71 -2.58
CA VAL A 167 -13.08 23.08 -2.99
C VAL A 167 -13.36 23.16 -4.48
N GLN A 168 -12.54 22.53 -5.32
CA GLN A 168 -12.71 22.53 -6.78
C GLN A 168 -13.99 21.81 -7.23
N LYS A 169 -14.40 20.75 -6.52
CA LYS A 169 -15.67 20.05 -6.72
C LYS A 169 -16.89 20.86 -6.23
N GLY A 170 -16.68 21.98 -5.52
CA GLY A 170 -17.74 22.79 -4.95
C GLY A 170 -18.31 22.24 -3.61
N ASN A 171 -17.72 21.18 -3.05
CA ASN A 171 -18.12 20.62 -1.77
C ASN A 171 -17.73 21.51 -0.58
N LEU A 172 -16.69 22.34 -0.75
CA LEU A 172 -16.24 23.35 0.21
C LEU A 172 -16.11 24.70 -0.48
N SER A 173 -16.48 25.78 0.24
CA SER A 173 -16.09 27.13 -0.20
C SER A 173 -14.59 27.37 -0.01
N GLU A 174 -14.02 28.39 -0.69
CA GLU A 174 -12.62 28.79 -0.50
C GLU A 174 -12.27 29.09 0.96
N VAL A 175 -13.20 29.73 1.69
CA VAL A 175 -13.02 30.03 3.13
C VAL A 175 -12.97 28.74 3.95
N GLN A 176 -13.88 27.80 3.70
CA GLN A 176 -13.91 26.51 4.40
C GLN A 176 -12.65 25.68 4.08
N GLY A 177 -12.23 25.65 2.82
CA GLY A 177 -10.99 24.97 2.41
C GLY A 177 -9.75 25.54 3.10
N LYS A 178 -9.64 26.89 3.17
CA LYS A 178 -8.56 27.56 3.92
C LYS A 178 -8.56 27.17 5.40
N LEU A 179 -9.72 27.24 6.07
CA LEU A 179 -9.81 26.90 7.48
C LEU A 179 -9.45 25.44 7.75
N LYS A 180 -9.86 24.52 6.86
CA LYS A 180 -9.51 23.10 6.97
C LYS A 180 -8.00 22.87 6.82
N ILE A 181 -7.32 23.55 5.88
CA ILE A 181 -5.86 23.49 5.71
C ILE A 181 -5.14 24.10 6.91
N ASP A 182 -5.59 25.24 7.45
CA ASP A 182 -5.00 25.83 8.65
C ASP A 182 -5.09 24.88 9.86
N SER A 183 -6.25 24.21 10.02
CA SER A 183 -6.45 23.18 11.04
C SER A 183 -5.52 21.98 10.84
N LEU A 184 -5.36 21.52 9.60
CA LEU A 184 -4.40 20.47 9.24
C LEU A 184 -2.99 20.87 9.68
N PHE A 185 -2.50 22.05 9.31
CA PHE A 185 -1.14 22.49 9.69
C PHE A 185 -0.96 22.56 11.21
N ASN A 186 -1.98 22.98 11.96
CA ASN A 186 -1.90 22.97 13.41
C ASN A 186 -1.83 21.53 13.97
N LYS A 187 -2.61 20.60 13.40
CA LYS A 187 -2.54 19.17 13.76
C LYS A 187 -1.16 18.59 13.47
N LEU A 188 -0.57 18.88 12.32
CA LEU A 188 0.77 18.43 11.97
C LEU A 188 1.86 18.96 12.92
N LYS A 189 1.74 20.24 13.35
CA LYS A 189 2.64 20.80 14.38
C LYS A 189 2.49 20.06 15.71
N GLU A 190 1.26 19.70 16.10
CA GLU A 190 1.01 18.90 17.30
C GLU A 190 1.63 17.51 17.21
N ILE A 191 1.44 16.82 16.09
CA ILE A 191 2.03 15.51 15.82
C ILE A 191 3.56 15.58 15.93
N GLN A 192 4.20 16.57 15.31
CA GLN A 192 5.64 16.71 15.35
C GLN A 192 6.18 17.02 16.76
N LYS A 193 5.43 17.75 17.58
CA LYS A 193 5.80 17.96 19.01
C LYS A 193 5.75 16.68 19.83
N LYS A 194 4.91 15.71 19.43
CA LYS A 194 4.71 14.42 20.11
C LYS A 194 5.08 13.23 19.21
N GLU A 195 6.14 13.36 18.42
CA GLU A 195 6.52 12.48 17.31
C GLU A 195 6.67 10.99 17.66
N ASN A 196 6.82 10.63 18.92
CA ASN A 196 6.97 9.25 19.38
C ASN A 196 5.73 8.73 20.11
N SER A 197 4.64 9.51 20.17
CA SER A 197 3.43 9.10 20.89
C SER A 197 2.71 7.95 20.20
N ILE A 198 2.43 6.92 20.98
CA ILE A 198 1.66 5.74 20.59
C ILE A 198 0.25 5.73 21.25
N VAL A 199 -0.10 6.79 21.95
CA VAL A 199 -1.38 6.96 22.69
C VAL A 199 -2.17 8.16 22.20
N ASP A 200 -1.54 9.11 21.50
CA ASP A 200 -2.23 10.17 20.78
C ASP A 200 -2.49 9.69 19.34
N PHE A 201 -3.71 9.91 18.84
CA PHE A 201 -4.17 9.43 17.53
C PHE A 201 -4.75 10.56 16.69
N TRP A 202 -4.62 10.42 15.38
CA TRP A 202 -5.31 11.21 14.37
C TRP A 202 -5.57 10.33 13.15
N GLU A 203 -6.78 10.40 12.57
CA GLU A 203 -7.20 9.56 11.43
C GLU A 203 -6.78 8.10 11.63
N GLU A 204 -7.23 7.51 12.75
CA GLU A 204 -7.02 6.11 13.15
C GLU A 204 -5.56 5.67 13.35
N ASN A 205 -4.58 6.54 13.13
CA ASN A 205 -3.17 6.23 13.27
C ASN A 205 -2.52 7.01 14.42
N SER A 206 -1.52 6.39 15.06
CA SER A 206 -0.75 7.04 16.12
C SER A 206 0.06 8.22 15.59
N TYR A 207 0.33 9.22 16.45
CA TYR A 207 1.20 10.35 16.09
C TYR A 207 2.59 9.87 15.70
N ARG A 208 3.09 8.79 16.34
CA ARG A 208 4.34 8.15 15.93
C ARG A 208 4.32 7.71 14.47
N ARG A 209 3.28 7.02 14.02
CA ARG A 209 3.15 6.59 12.62
C ARG A 209 3.17 7.80 11.69
N TRP A 210 2.38 8.81 11.95
CA TRP A 210 2.31 10.01 11.12
C TRP A 210 3.65 10.72 11.01
N SER A 211 4.34 10.88 12.14
CA SER A 211 5.66 11.53 12.15
C SER A 211 6.73 10.69 11.44
N LYS A 212 6.74 9.37 11.66
CA LYS A 212 7.82 8.50 11.13
C LYS A 212 7.61 8.08 9.67
N PHE A 213 6.46 8.38 9.06
CA PHE A 213 6.19 8.25 7.62
C PHE A 213 6.09 9.63 6.93
N SER A 214 6.71 10.67 7.49
CA SER A 214 6.67 12.02 6.92
C SER A 214 7.82 12.35 5.96
N GLU A 215 8.70 11.39 5.67
CA GLU A 215 9.77 11.54 4.69
C GLU A 215 9.20 11.48 3.26
N PRO A 216 9.43 12.50 2.40
CA PRO A 216 8.92 12.47 1.03
C PRO A 216 9.54 11.35 0.20
N PRO A 217 8.76 10.43 -0.39
CA PRO A 217 9.28 9.31 -1.17
C PRO A 217 10.18 9.72 -2.33
N ILE A 218 9.91 10.87 -2.95
CA ILE A 218 10.72 11.38 -4.06
C ILE A 218 12.21 11.53 -3.72
N GLN A 219 12.53 11.88 -2.45
CA GLN A 219 13.91 12.01 -2.01
C GLN A 219 14.68 10.69 -2.06
N ASN A 220 13.97 9.57 -1.88
CA ASN A 220 14.54 8.23 -1.99
C ASN A 220 14.55 7.74 -3.43
N LEU A 221 13.44 7.89 -4.15
CA LEU A 221 13.33 7.48 -5.55
C LEU A 221 14.44 8.07 -6.42
N LEU A 222 14.79 9.33 -6.22
CA LEU A 222 15.87 9.99 -6.96
C LEU A 222 17.27 9.41 -6.68
N LYS A 223 17.48 8.71 -5.56
CA LYS A 223 18.76 8.04 -5.24
C LYS A 223 18.90 6.65 -5.85
N ILE A 224 17.80 6.07 -6.34
CA ILE A 224 17.75 4.73 -6.89
C ILE A 224 18.26 4.75 -8.33
N THR A 225 19.04 3.73 -8.71
CA THR A 225 19.62 3.58 -10.05
C THR A 225 19.06 2.37 -10.82
N ILE A 226 18.42 1.44 -10.11
CA ILE A 226 17.75 0.29 -10.73
C ILE A 226 16.39 0.71 -11.33
N PRO A 227 15.81 -0.10 -12.24
CA PRO A 227 14.50 0.18 -12.83
C PRO A 227 13.38 0.32 -11.78
N ILE A 228 12.53 1.34 -11.95
CA ILE A 228 11.38 1.64 -11.11
C ILE A 228 10.12 1.71 -11.97
N PHE A 229 9.09 0.97 -11.59
CA PHE A 229 7.75 1.04 -12.18
C PHE A 229 6.79 1.69 -11.18
N VAL A 230 6.29 2.86 -11.54
CA VAL A 230 5.34 3.63 -10.73
C VAL A 230 3.95 3.51 -11.34
N THR A 231 2.96 3.19 -10.50
CA THR A 231 1.54 3.27 -10.88
C THR A 231 0.85 4.41 -10.17
N ALA A 232 -0.01 5.13 -10.88
CA ALA A 232 -0.89 6.14 -10.33
C ALA A 232 -2.32 5.93 -10.85
N CYS A 233 -3.32 6.17 -10.00
CA CYS A 233 -4.72 5.94 -10.30
C CYS A 233 -5.48 7.27 -10.41
N GLY A 234 -6.25 7.44 -11.48
CA GLY A 234 -6.93 8.71 -11.76
C GLY A 234 -8.09 9.02 -10.82
N LYS A 235 -8.70 7.98 -10.24
CA LYS A 235 -9.80 8.10 -9.28
C LYS A 235 -9.37 7.80 -7.83
N ASP A 236 -8.07 7.89 -7.55
CA ASP A 236 -7.54 7.70 -6.21
C ASP A 236 -7.97 8.84 -5.27
N GLU A 237 -8.71 8.49 -4.22
CA GLU A 237 -9.17 9.42 -3.18
C GLU A 237 -8.31 9.34 -1.90
N SER A 238 -7.30 8.47 -1.88
CA SER A 238 -6.35 8.34 -0.77
C SER A 238 -5.02 9.05 -1.06
N VAL A 239 -4.50 8.85 -2.28
CA VAL A 239 -3.29 9.52 -2.78
C VAL A 239 -3.65 10.31 -4.05
N PRO A 240 -3.76 11.63 -3.98
CA PRO A 240 -4.10 12.44 -5.14
C PRO A 240 -3.11 12.20 -6.29
N ILE A 241 -3.62 12.03 -7.51
CA ILE A 241 -2.77 11.80 -8.69
C ILE A 241 -1.75 12.92 -8.90
N GLU A 242 -2.07 14.14 -8.47
CA GLU A 242 -1.17 15.31 -8.52
C GLU A 242 0.09 15.09 -7.67
N SER A 243 -0.03 14.37 -6.54
CA SER A 243 1.13 13.96 -5.73
C SER A 243 2.02 12.96 -6.49
N ALA A 244 1.41 12.03 -7.23
CA ALA A 244 2.15 11.07 -8.04
C ALA A 244 2.84 11.72 -9.25
N TYR A 245 2.23 12.73 -9.87
CA TYR A 245 2.85 13.48 -11.00
C TYR A 245 4.13 14.23 -10.62
N LEU A 246 4.37 14.50 -9.34
CA LEU A 246 5.67 15.03 -8.90
C LEU A 246 6.82 14.09 -9.28
N ILE A 247 6.59 12.76 -9.30
CA ILE A 247 7.65 11.77 -9.54
C ILE A 247 8.26 11.93 -10.93
N PRO A 248 7.51 11.82 -12.06
CA PRO A 248 8.08 11.98 -13.39
C PRO A 248 8.66 13.38 -13.61
N VAL A 249 8.06 14.44 -13.05
CA VAL A 249 8.60 15.80 -13.14
C VAL A 249 9.99 15.89 -12.54
N GLU A 250 10.18 15.34 -11.34
CA GLU A 250 11.48 15.34 -10.66
C GLU A 250 12.51 14.44 -11.34
N PHE A 251 12.10 13.30 -11.90
CA PHE A 251 13.00 12.45 -12.68
C PHE A 251 13.50 13.16 -13.94
N ILE A 252 12.62 13.82 -14.70
CA ILE A 252 12.98 14.62 -15.87
C ILE A 252 13.93 15.76 -15.46
N ARG A 253 13.61 16.50 -14.41
CA ARG A 253 14.43 17.61 -13.90
C ARG A 253 15.84 17.16 -13.50
N ASN A 254 15.95 15.92 -12.98
CA ASN A 254 17.23 15.32 -12.55
C ASN A 254 17.88 14.45 -13.66
N ARG A 255 17.34 14.42 -14.88
CA ARG A 255 17.85 13.66 -16.05
C ARG A 255 18.00 12.17 -15.75
N LYS A 256 17.04 11.60 -15.02
CA LYS A 256 17.00 10.17 -14.69
C LYS A 256 16.08 9.45 -15.68
N GLU A 257 16.55 8.30 -16.16
CA GLU A 257 15.87 7.53 -17.21
C GLU A 257 15.36 6.16 -16.71
N ASN A 258 15.60 5.83 -15.45
CA ASN A 258 15.23 4.53 -14.86
C ASN A 258 13.81 4.48 -14.29
N LEU A 259 12.89 5.34 -14.79
CA LEU A 259 11.49 5.41 -14.38
C LEU A 259 10.57 4.98 -15.54
N THR A 260 9.69 4.04 -15.25
CA THR A 260 8.46 3.82 -16.02
C THR A 260 7.29 4.31 -15.20
N PHE A 261 6.55 5.30 -15.71
CA PHE A 261 5.40 5.89 -15.02
C PHE A 261 4.11 5.55 -15.76
N LYS A 262 3.21 4.81 -15.10
CA LYS A 262 1.95 4.33 -15.67
C LYS A 262 0.78 4.94 -14.93
N VAL A 263 -0.18 5.48 -15.69
CA VAL A 263 -1.44 6.01 -15.15
C VAL A 263 -2.59 5.10 -15.56
N TYR A 264 -3.43 4.75 -14.59
CA TYR A 264 -4.70 4.07 -14.79
C TYR A 264 -5.85 5.05 -14.53
N PRO A 265 -6.39 5.71 -15.56
CA PRO A 265 -7.30 6.86 -15.37
C PRO A 265 -8.60 6.54 -14.65
N ASN A 266 -9.08 5.30 -14.79
CA ASN A 266 -10.37 4.89 -14.26
C ASN A 266 -10.28 4.09 -12.94
N TYR A 267 -9.09 3.74 -12.48
CA TYR A 267 -8.90 2.96 -11.27
C TYR A 267 -8.87 3.85 -10.03
N ASP A 268 -9.40 3.31 -8.94
CA ASP A 268 -9.26 3.88 -7.61
C ASP A 268 -7.93 3.46 -6.95
N HIS A 269 -7.77 3.82 -5.67
CA HIS A 269 -6.57 3.52 -4.87
C HIS A 269 -6.20 2.03 -4.85
N SER A 270 -7.18 1.15 -4.93
CA SER A 270 -7.03 -0.31 -4.84
C SER A 270 -7.15 -1.00 -6.21
N PHE A 271 -6.91 -0.28 -7.30
CA PHE A 271 -7.06 -0.77 -8.67
C PHE A 271 -8.45 -1.36 -8.95
N MET A 272 -9.49 -0.73 -8.42
CA MET A 272 -10.87 -1.12 -8.65
C MET A 272 -11.58 -0.10 -9.52
N VAL A 273 -12.57 -0.58 -10.28
CA VAL A 273 -13.55 0.25 -10.97
C VAL A 273 -14.91 -0.03 -10.33
N ASN A 274 -15.50 1.01 -9.75
CA ASN A 274 -16.85 0.96 -9.20
C ASN A 274 -17.81 1.63 -10.19
N SER A 275 -18.80 0.90 -10.69
CA SER A 275 -19.90 1.45 -11.47
C SER A 275 -21.16 1.48 -10.61
N GLU A 276 -22.02 2.50 -10.82
CA GLU A 276 -23.24 2.68 -10.00
C GLU A 276 -24.25 1.52 -10.14
N ASN A 277 -24.14 0.70 -11.19
CA ASN A 277 -25.09 -0.36 -11.51
C ASN A 277 -24.45 -1.73 -11.82
N GLU A 278 -23.14 -1.88 -11.66
CA GLU A 278 -22.41 -3.09 -12.03
C GLU A 278 -21.58 -3.59 -10.83
N GLU A 279 -21.16 -4.84 -10.90
CA GLU A 279 -20.25 -5.40 -9.90
C GLU A 279 -18.90 -4.67 -9.93
N THR A 280 -18.26 -4.49 -8.76
CA THR A 280 -16.92 -3.92 -8.65
C THR A 280 -15.92 -4.78 -9.41
N GLU A 281 -15.20 -4.21 -10.36
CA GLU A 281 -14.13 -4.86 -11.09
C GLU A 281 -12.79 -4.68 -10.36
N TYR A 282 -12.02 -5.77 -10.26
CA TYR A 282 -10.75 -5.82 -9.56
C TYR A 282 -9.60 -6.03 -10.55
N HIS A 283 -8.67 -5.08 -10.64
CA HIS A 283 -7.60 -5.06 -11.64
C HIS A 283 -6.20 -5.27 -11.06
N TRP A 284 -6.08 -5.79 -9.84
CA TRP A 284 -4.78 -6.09 -9.23
C TRP A 284 -3.91 -7.01 -10.09
N MET A 285 -4.53 -8.03 -10.68
CA MET A 285 -3.79 -8.97 -11.52
C MET A 285 -3.38 -8.37 -12.85
N ASP A 286 -4.20 -7.50 -13.45
CA ASP A 286 -3.85 -6.81 -14.69
C ASP A 286 -2.62 -5.90 -14.49
N VAL A 287 -2.59 -5.15 -13.39
CA VAL A 287 -1.45 -4.32 -13.00
C VAL A 287 -0.21 -5.17 -12.69
N PHE A 288 -0.41 -6.30 -12.01
CA PHE A 288 0.69 -7.21 -11.69
C PHE A 288 1.29 -7.85 -12.95
N GLU A 289 0.48 -8.31 -13.88
CA GLU A 289 0.94 -8.92 -15.13
C GLU A 289 1.67 -7.91 -16.02
N GLU A 290 1.13 -6.70 -16.16
CA GLU A 290 1.82 -5.62 -16.87
C GLU A 290 3.19 -5.31 -16.23
N PHE A 291 3.22 -5.25 -14.89
CA PHE A 291 4.48 -5.09 -14.16
C PHE A 291 5.46 -6.24 -14.40
N MET A 292 5.00 -7.50 -14.42
CA MET A 292 5.86 -8.65 -14.65
C MET A 292 6.38 -8.74 -16.08
N ILE A 293 5.62 -8.30 -17.07
CA ILE A 293 6.10 -8.12 -18.45
C ILE A 293 7.23 -7.09 -18.45
N TRP A 294 6.99 -5.92 -17.84
CA TRP A 294 8.00 -4.88 -17.73
C TRP A 294 9.28 -5.35 -17.00
N VAL A 295 9.16 -6.14 -15.93
CA VAL A 295 10.33 -6.75 -15.21
C VAL A 295 11.15 -7.68 -16.12
N ASN A 296 10.54 -8.32 -17.11
CA ASN A 296 11.24 -9.19 -18.04
C ASN A 296 11.98 -8.41 -19.13
N ASP A 297 11.45 -7.24 -19.51
CA ASP A 297 12.00 -6.37 -20.56
C ASP A 297 13.13 -5.48 -20.04
N ASN A 298 13.13 -5.15 -18.75
CA ASN A 298 14.14 -4.32 -18.08
C ASN A 298 15.13 -5.22 -17.30
N LYS A 299 16.28 -5.51 -17.91
CA LYS A 299 17.33 -6.38 -17.35
C LYS A 299 18.37 -5.61 -16.56
#